data_4207075644aed31470112e03aae66f92
#
_entry.id   4207075644aed31470112e03aae66f92
#
_cell.length_a   1.000
_cell.length_b   1.000
_cell.length_c   1.000
_cell.angle_alpha   90.00
_cell.angle_beta   90.00
_cell.angle_gamma   90.00
#
_symmetry.space_group_name_H-M   'P 1'
#
loop_
_entity.id
_entity.type
_entity.pdbx_description
1 polymer ?
#
loop_
_entity_poly.entity_id
_entity_poly.type
_entity_poly.pdbx_seq_one_letter_code
_entity_poly.pdbx_strand_id
1 'polypeptide(L)'
;SFKPTRFSGYYKYKRGYVFTNRQKKVVEGKKDYGTIYAVFYDNHDEEGNSVVLYGDNVQTSPQVVAIAILPDIDDTPEWTHFDIDFIYKKEVDVQKLKNMGYSMAIVSSSSVEGASFMGAIGSTLWVDKFRITCEKE
;
A
#
# COMPACT_ATOMS: atom_id res chain seq x y z
N SER A 1 -20.71 0.94 -11.95
CA SER A 1 -20.06 1.44 -10.73
C SER A 1 -19.70 0.27 -9.83
N PHE A 2 -18.42 0.18 -9.46
CA PHE A 2 -17.91 -0.95 -8.68
C PHE A 2 -17.09 -0.43 -7.52
N LYS A 3 -17.23 -1.07 -6.35
CA LYS A 3 -16.36 -0.80 -5.21
C LYS A 3 -15.37 -1.94 -5.01
N PRO A 4 -14.12 -1.66 -4.67
CA PRO A 4 -13.11 -2.70 -4.48
C PRO A 4 -13.40 -3.54 -3.24
N THR A 5 -13.19 -4.84 -3.35
CA THR A 5 -13.41 -5.79 -2.25
C THR A 5 -12.14 -6.55 -1.89
N ARG A 6 -11.30 -6.91 -2.88
CA ARG A 6 -10.10 -7.72 -2.66
C ARG A 6 -8.97 -7.23 -3.53
N PHE A 7 -7.76 -7.36 -3.00
CA PHE A 7 -6.51 -7.07 -3.71
C PHE A 7 -5.64 -8.32 -3.70
N SER A 8 -5.16 -8.73 -4.87
CA SER A 8 -4.37 -9.95 -5.00
C SER A 8 -3.19 -9.75 -5.93
N GLY A 9 -2.26 -10.67 -5.89
CA GLY A 9 -1.08 -10.68 -6.76
C GLY A 9 -0.06 -11.69 -6.29
N TYR A 10 1.15 -11.54 -6.81
CA TYR A 10 2.29 -12.39 -6.47
C TYR A 10 3.47 -11.52 -6.08
N TYR A 11 4.28 -12.03 -5.16
CA TYR A 11 5.49 -11.32 -4.73
C TYR A 11 6.61 -12.28 -4.37
N LYS A 12 7.82 -11.74 -4.40
CA LYS A 12 9.03 -12.30 -3.78
C LYS A 12 9.72 -11.19 -3.01
N TYR A 13 10.44 -11.53 -1.97
CA TYR A 13 11.17 -10.56 -1.19
C TYR A 13 12.51 -11.08 -0.73
N LYS A 14 13.54 -10.25 -0.88
CA LYS A 14 14.87 -10.49 -0.35
C LYS A 14 15.27 -9.32 0.53
N ARG A 15 15.49 -9.60 1.80
CA ARG A 15 15.94 -8.61 2.77
C ARG A 15 17.43 -8.33 2.61
N GLY A 16 17.79 -7.04 2.67
CA GLY A 16 19.16 -6.65 2.92
C GLY A 16 19.49 -6.84 4.40
N TYR A 17 20.71 -7.22 4.73
CA TYR A 17 21.05 -7.59 6.11
C TYR A 17 21.68 -6.48 6.91
N VAL A 18 22.10 -5.38 6.29
CA VAL A 18 22.69 -4.24 6.97
C VAL A 18 21.66 -3.11 7.03
N PHE A 19 20.96 -2.99 8.15
CA PHE A 19 19.95 -1.95 8.35
C PHE A 19 20.63 -0.63 8.72
N THR A 20 20.29 0.45 8.00
CA THR A 20 20.85 1.78 8.27
C THR A 20 19.74 2.76 8.61
N ASN A 21 20.09 3.78 9.41
CA ASN A 21 19.18 4.87 9.75
C ASN A 21 19.35 6.06 8.79
N ARG A 22 18.65 7.15 9.06
CA ARG A 22 18.65 8.35 8.22
C ARG A 22 20.06 8.96 8.04
N GLN A 23 20.95 8.78 9.03
CA GLN A 23 22.35 9.24 8.99
C GLN A 23 23.28 8.21 8.31
N LYS A 24 22.73 7.18 7.71
CA LYS A 24 23.45 6.08 7.07
C LYS A 24 24.31 5.26 8.05
N LYS A 25 23.93 5.27 9.33
CA LYS A 25 24.58 4.46 10.35
C LYS A 25 23.88 3.12 10.50
N VAL A 26 24.66 2.07 10.73
CA VAL A 26 24.13 0.71 10.94
C VAL A 26 23.34 0.66 12.24
N VAL A 27 22.12 0.08 12.16
CA VAL A 27 21.27 -0.17 13.33
C VAL A 27 21.25 -1.67 13.56
N GLU A 28 21.91 -2.12 14.62
CA GLU A 28 21.98 -3.55 14.96
C GLU A 28 20.67 -4.08 15.50
N GLY A 29 20.39 -5.35 15.22
CA GLY A 29 19.20 -6.04 15.72
C GLY A 29 17.90 -5.65 15.02
N LYS A 30 17.94 -4.72 14.07
CA LYS A 30 16.77 -4.31 13.30
C LYS A 30 16.74 -5.00 11.95
N LYS A 31 15.55 -5.43 11.51
CA LYS A 31 15.35 -6.10 10.23
C LYS A 31 14.47 -5.24 9.34
N ASP A 32 14.76 -5.27 8.06
CA ASP A 32 13.93 -4.62 7.06
C ASP A 32 12.80 -5.56 6.61
N TYR A 33 11.68 -4.97 6.21
CA TYR A 33 10.52 -5.68 5.70
C TYR A 33 9.99 -4.96 4.47
N GLY A 34 9.41 -5.72 3.54
CA GLY A 34 8.66 -5.16 2.44
C GLY A 34 7.22 -4.88 2.83
N THR A 35 6.51 -4.11 2.02
CA THR A 35 5.08 -3.90 2.16
C THR A 35 4.42 -3.70 0.81
N ILE A 36 3.18 -4.16 0.69
CA ILE A 36 2.34 -3.95 -0.48
C ILE A 36 0.98 -3.53 0.03
N TYR A 37 0.42 -2.45 -0.51
CA TYR A 37 -0.93 -2.05 -0.13
C TYR A 37 -1.63 -1.30 -1.25
N ALA A 38 -2.96 -1.32 -1.19
CA ALA A 38 -3.83 -0.57 -2.07
C ALA A 38 -4.76 0.29 -1.22
N VAL A 39 -4.95 1.53 -1.62
CA VAL A 39 -5.78 2.49 -0.90
C VAL A 39 -6.85 3.03 -1.83
N PHE A 40 -8.10 2.92 -1.41
CA PHE A 40 -9.25 3.49 -2.09
C PHE A 40 -9.66 4.75 -1.33
N TYR A 41 -9.64 5.90 -1.99
CA TYR A 41 -9.83 7.18 -1.31
C TYR A 41 -10.73 8.12 -2.09
N ASP A 42 -11.33 9.06 -1.35
CA ASP A 42 -12.11 10.15 -1.89
C ASP A 42 -11.16 11.16 -2.54
N ASN A 43 -11.30 11.39 -3.83
CA ASN A 43 -10.40 12.27 -4.58
C ASN A 43 -10.81 13.74 -4.56
N HIS A 44 -11.81 14.10 -3.73
CA HIS A 44 -12.18 15.48 -3.46
C HIS A 44 -12.35 15.69 -1.96
N ASP A 45 -11.89 16.83 -1.46
CA ASP A 45 -12.07 17.20 -0.05
C ASP A 45 -13.46 17.80 0.19
N GLU A 46 -13.74 18.22 1.44
CA GLU A 46 -15.03 18.80 1.83
C GLU A 46 -15.33 20.09 1.08
N GLU A 47 -14.31 20.78 0.58
CA GLU A 47 -14.44 22.03 -0.18
C GLU A 47 -14.58 21.78 -1.69
N GLY A 48 -14.56 20.52 -2.12
CA GLY A 48 -14.68 20.13 -3.52
C GLY A 48 -13.37 20.21 -4.31
N ASN A 49 -12.24 20.41 -3.64
CA ASN A 49 -10.92 20.45 -4.29
C ASN A 49 -10.41 19.04 -4.56
N SER A 50 -9.76 18.85 -5.70
CA SER A 50 -9.13 17.58 -6.06
C SER A 50 -8.00 17.23 -5.09
N VAL A 51 -7.96 15.96 -4.65
CA VAL A 51 -6.94 15.43 -3.75
C VAL A 51 -6.24 14.25 -4.40
N VAL A 52 -4.91 14.25 -4.36
CA VAL A 52 -4.08 13.11 -4.76
C VAL A 52 -3.25 12.71 -3.55
N LEU A 53 -3.28 11.42 -3.18
CA LEU A 53 -2.52 10.91 -2.05
C LEU A 53 -1.16 10.40 -2.52
N TYR A 54 -0.14 10.66 -1.70
CA TYR A 54 1.25 10.27 -1.96
C TYR A 54 1.73 9.27 -0.91
N GLY A 55 2.90 8.69 -1.15
CA GLY A 55 3.45 7.62 -0.31
C GLY A 55 3.60 7.95 1.17
N ASP A 56 3.77 9.21 1.55
CA ASP A 56 3.93 9.63 2.94
C ASP A 56 2.60 9.86 3.67
N ASN A 57 1.51 10.10 2.95
CA ASN A 57 0.20 10.37 3.56
C ASN A 57 -0.90 9.40 3.14
N VAL A 58 -0.61 8.47 2.24
CA VAL A 58 -1.63 7.63 1.62
C VAL A 58 -2.35 6.73 2.62
N GLN A 59 -1.71 6.33 3.72
CA GLN A 59 -2.34 5.48 4.73
C GLN A 59 -3.07 6.26 5.82
N THR A 60 -2.68 7.50 6.06
CA THR A 60 -3.13 8.28 7.22
C THR A 60 -4.09 9.40 6.87
N SER A 61 -4.27 9.73 5.61
CA SER A 61 -5.14 10.80 5.17
C SER A 61 -6.60 10.55 5.56
N PRO A 62 -7.36 11.58 5.97
CA PRO A 62 -8.80 11.47 6.22
C PRO A 62 -9.60 11.16 4.95
N GLN A 63 -8.99 11.28 3.78
CA GLN A 63 -9.63 10.94 2.50
C GLN A 63 -9.71 9.43 2.25
N VAL A 64 -9.00 8.61 3.02
CA VAL A 64 -8.99 7.16 2.87
C VAL A 64 -10.35 6.56 3.22
N VAL A 65 -10.92 5.79 2.30
CA VAL A 65 -12.19 5.09 2.46
C VAL A 65 -11.95 3.62 2.82
N ALA A 66 -11.02 2.97 2.13
CA ALA A 66 -10.70 1.56 2.38
C ALA A 66 -9.22 1.29 2.10
N ILE A 67 -8.68 0.31 2.77
CA ILE A 67 -7.28 -0.10 2.59
C ILE A 67 -7.16 -1.62 2.59
N ALA A 68 -6.35 -2.15 1.68
CA ALA A 68 -5.91 -3.54 1.68
C ALA A 68 -4.40 -3.53 1.83
N ILE A 69 -3.88 -4.08 2.90
CA ILE A 69 -2.44 -4.04 3.22
C ILE A 69 -1.88 -5.42 3.52
N LEU A 70 -0.73 -5.72 2.93
CA LEU A 70 0.11 -6.86 3.26
C LEU A 70 1.32 -6.30 4.01
N PRO A 71 1.27 -6.29 5.36
CA PRO A 71 2.31 -5.64 6.15
C PRO A 71 3.49 -6.55 6.41
N ASP A 72 4.65 -5.96 6.67
CA ASP A 72 5.84 -6.64 7.17
C ASP A 72 6.18 -7.93 6.41
N ILE A 73 6.36 -7.80 5.10
CA ILE A 73 6.76 -8.93 4.25
C ILE A 73 8.18 -9.34 4.64
N ASP A 74 8.31 -10.58 5.10
CA ASP A 74 9.58 -11.21 5.46
C ASP A 74 10.25 -11.84 4.23
N ASP A 75 11.48 -12.33 4.39
CA ASP A 75 12.19 -13.04 3.32
C ASP A 75 11.30 -14.10 2.68
N THR A 76 11.10 -13.98 1.39
CA THR A 76 10.21 -14.85 0.61
C THR A 76 10.89 -15.12 -0.73
N PRO A 77 11.71 -16.18 -0.82
CA PRO A 77 12.57 -16.40 -1.99
C PRO A 77 11.83 -16.88 -3.22
N GLU A 78 10.60 -17.36 -3.07
CA GLU A 78 9.82 -17.89 -4.19
C GLU A 78 8.58 -17.05 -4.42
N TRP A 79 8.05 -17.04 -5.65
CA TRP A 79 6.80 -16.38 -5.97
C TRP A 79 5.69 -16.89 -5.06
N THR A 80 5.07 -15.97 -4.32
CA THR A 80 4.04 -16.27 -3.34
C THR A 80 2.79 -15.47 -3.68
N HIS A 81 1.65 -16.16 -3.69
CA HIS A 81 0.36 -15.52 -3.95
C HIS A 81 -0.15 -14.85 -2.67
N PHE A 82 -0.69 -13.64 -2.81
CA PHE A 82 -1.47 -12.99 -1.76
C PHE A 82 -2.87 -12.66 -2.28
N ASP A 83 -3.83 -12.65 -1.38
CA ASP A 83 -5.22 -12.31 -1.67
C ASP A 83 -5.84 -11.77 -0.37
N ILE A 84 -6.03 -10.47 -0.31
CA ILE A 84 -6.41 -9.76 0.91
C ILE A 84 -7.65 -8.91 0.70
N ASP A 85 -8.41 -8.71 1.78
CA ASP A 85 -9.64 -7.91 1.74
C ASP A 85 -9.34 -6.43 1.90
N PHE A 86 -10.13 -5.59 1.24
CA PHE A 86 -10.21 -4.19 1.58
C PHE A 86 -11.00 -4.02 2.88
N ILE A 87 -10.42 -3.30 3.82
CA ILE A 87 -11.06 -2.95 5.07
C ILE A 87 -11.59 -1.53 4.93
N TYR A 88 -12.89 -1.37 5.04
CA TYR A 88 -13.56 -0.08 4.85
C TYR A 88 -13.63 0.70 6.16
N LYS A 89 -13.25 1.96 6.11
CA LYS A 89 -13.31 2.92 7.22
C LYS A 89 -14.52 3.84 7.11
N LYS A 90 -15.09 3.95 5.91
CA LYS A 90 -16.25 4.80 5.60
C LYS A 90 -17.15 4.09 4.62
N GLU A 91 -18.41 4.48 4.59
CA GLU A 91 -19.34 4.01 3.58
C GLU A 91 -19.04 4.65 2.23
N VAL A 92 -19.32 3.92 1.15
CA VAL A 92 -19.18 4.42 -0.21
C VAL A 92 -20.46 5.15 -0.61
N ASP A 93 -20.31 6.39 -1.07
CA ASP A 93 -21.40 7.14 -1.67
C ASP A 93 -21.56 6.69 -3.12
N VAL A 94 -22.67 6.03 -3.44
CA VAL A 94 -22.92 5.47 -4.78
C VAL A 94 -22.92 6.55 -5.86
N GLN A 95 -23.47 7.72 -5.57
CA GLN A 95 -23.49 8.82 -6.53
C GLN A 95 -22.09 9.35 -6.81
N LYS A 96 -21.28 9.50 -5.76
CA LYS A 96 -19.87 9.90 -5.90
C LYS A 96 -19.07 8.84 -6.67
N LEU A 97 -19.35 7.56 -6.44
CA LEU A 97 -18.71 6.47 -7.17
C LEU A 97 -19.04 6.54 -8.68
N LYS A 98 -20.30 6.80 -9.02
CA LYS A 98 -20.73 6.98 -10.42
C LYS A 98 -20.07 8.19 -11.07
N ASN A 99 -19.78 9.22 -10.33
CA ASN A 99 -19.16 10.46 -10.82
C ASN A 99 -17.63 10.42 -10.76
N MET A 100 -17.05 9.24 -10.57
CA MET A 100 -15.59 9.06 -10.50
C MET A 100 -14.93 9.86 -9.36
N GLY A 101 -15.65 10.00 -8.24
CA GLY A 101 -15.18 10.75 -7.07
C GLY A 101 -14.20 10.01 -6.18
N TYR A 102 -13.83 8.77 -6.53
CA TYR A 102 -12.87 7.95 -5.80
C TYR A 102 -11.69 7.58 -6.69
N SER A 103 -10.54 7.39 -6.09
CA SER A 103 -9.31 6.96 -6.76
C SER A 103 -8.65 5.82 -6.00
N MET A 104 -7.76 5.11 -6.68
CA MET A 104 -7.00 3.99 -6.13
C MET A 104 -5.52 4.29 -6.23
N ALA A 105 -4.79 4.09 -5.14
CA ALA A 105 -3.34 4.11 -5.13
C ALA A 105 -2.82 2.74 -4.72
N ILE A 106 -1.89 2.20 -5.48
CA ILE A 106 -1.22 0.94 -5.15
C ILE A 106 0.24 1.26 -4.89
N VAL A 107 0.73 0.83 -3.74
CA VAL A 107 2.10 1.10 -3.31
C VAL A 107 2.78 -0.22 -2.96
N SER A 108 4.00 -0.39 -3.44
CA SER A 108 4.88 -1.47 -3.04
C SER A 108 6.23 -0.89 -2.67
N SER A 109 6.80 -1.37 -1.57
CA SER A 109 8.07 -0.88 -1.07
C SER A 109 8.94 -2.02 -0.57
N SER A 110 10.22 -1.99 -0.92
CA SER A 110 11.19 -2.95 -0.42
C SER A 110 11.63 -2.67 1.01
N SER A 111 11.29 -1.51 1.56
CA SER A 111 11.63 -1.12 2.93
C SER A 111 10.46 -0.40 3.56
N VAL A 112 9.84 -1.02 4.54
CA VAL A 112 8.61 -0.50 5.19
C VAL A 112 8.83 0.87 5.83
N GLU A 113 10.05 1.17 6.28
CA GLU A 113 10.43 2.46 6.84
C GLU A 113 11.21 3.34 5.85
N GLY A 114 11.09 3.06 4.55
CA GLY A 114 11.82 3.78 3.51
C GLY A 114 11.51 5.28 3.48
N ALA A 115 10.29 5.68 3.77
CA ALA A 115 9.90 7.09 3.84
C ALA A 115 10.65 7.86 4.93
N SER A 116 11.14 7.16 5.96
CA SER A 116 11.97 7.71 7.03
C SER A 116 13.47 7.55 6.77
N PHE A 117 13.85 7.17 5.55
CA PHE A 117 15.23 6.88 5.14
C PHE A 117 15.88 5.79 6.00
N MET A 118 15.08 4.82 6.46
CA MET A 118 15.53 3.67 7.24
C MET A 118 15.27 2.39 6.45
N GLY A 119 16.27 1.55 6.33
CA GLY A 119 16.15 0.30 5.62
C GLY A 119 17.49 -0.40 5.47
N ALA A 120 17.48 -1.58 4.84
CA ALA A 120 18.69 -2.34 4.59
C ALA A 120 19.05 -2.24 3.11
N ILE A 121 20.30 -1.93 2.85
CA ILE A 121 20.84 -1.88 1.48
C ILE A 121 20.68 -3.26 0.84
N GLY A 122 20.14 -3.31 -0.37
CA GLY A 122 19.92 -4.54 -1.11
C GLY A 122 18.56 -5.20 -0.88
N SER A 123 17.71 -4.64 0.01
CA SER A 123 16.33 -5.10 0.13
C SER A 123 15.62 -4.96 -1.23
N THR A 124 15.02 -6.03 -1.71
CA THR A 124 14.40 -6.08 -3.04
C THR A 124 13.04 -6.75 -2.95
N LEU A 125 12.05 -6.09 -3.52
CA LEU A 125 10.70 -6.62 -3.63
C LEU A 125 10.36 -6.79 -5.11
N TRP A 126 9.94 -8.00 -5.49
CA TRP A 126 9.40 -8.30 -6.81
C TRP A 126 7.89 -8.47 -6.70
N VAL A 127 7.16 -7.90 -7.64
CA VAL A 127 5.70 -7.97 -7.69
C VAL A 127 5.23 -8.32 -9.09
N ASP A 128 4.10 -9.01 -9.18
CA ASP A 128 3.52 -9.39 -10.48
C ASP A 128 2.02 -9.64 -10.34
N LYS A 129 1.31 -9.43 -11.43
CA LYS A 129 -0.10 -9.79 -11.61
C LYS A 129 -1.03 -9.21 -10.54
N PHE A 130 -0.86 -7.93 -10.21
CA PHE A 130 -1.78 -7.24 -9.32
C PHE A 130 -3.20 -7.22 -9.91
N ARG A 131 -4.17 -7.51 -9.05
CA ARG A 131 -5.58 -7.52 -9.43
C ARG A 131 -6.43 -6.91 -8.31
N ILE A 132 -7.34 -6.03 -8.69
CA ILE A 132 -8.38 -5.52 -7.81
C ILE A 132 -9.69 -6.19 -8.19
N THR A 133 -10.30 -6.88 -7.25
CA THR A 133 -11.62 -7.46 -7.42
C THR A 133 -12.64 -6.49 -6.88
N CYS A 134 -13.71 -6.27 -7.63
CA CYS A 134 -14.73 -5.29 -7.29
C CYS A 134 -16.11 -5.94 -7.21
N GLU A 135 -16.97 -5.34 -6.41
CA GLU A 135 -18.38 -5.69 -6.30
C GLU A 135 -19.23 -4.56 -6.87
N LYS A 136 -20.27 -4.91 -7.60
CA LYS A 136 -21.16 -3.91 -8.18
C LYS A 136 -22.05 -3.28 -7.11
N GLU A 137 -22.08 -1.95 -7.10
CA GLU A 137 -22.95 -1.16 -6.24
C GLU A 137 -24.24 -0.75 -6.97
#